data_d71efa1a438b2b1fd759715f5af4b4cb
#
_entry.id   d71efa1a438b2b1fd759715f5af4b4cb
#
_cell.length_a   1.000
_cell.length_b   1.000
_cell.length_c   1.000
_cell.angle_alpha   90.00
_cell.angle_beta   90.00
_cell.angle_gamma   90.00
#
_symmetry.space_group_name_H-M   'P 1'
#
loop_
_entity.id
_entity.type
_entity.pdbx_description
1 polymer ?
#
loop_
_entity_poly.entity_id
_entity_poly.type
_entity_poly.pdbx_seq_one_letter_code
_entity_poly.pdbx_strand_id
1 'polypeptide(L)'
;MIPTTSFTEQEKSLLLSRTDAIRTALTGNIRKLEQYPHPVLLVGDCYPGIWLEHNQDNVFLAEYAPEAAWAAQTIFMDFQREDGLLPFMMPAKIDRSFNGPALFWQLQSVYPFARCALEVAKRTNRPESDLLQIYESGARYDAWLGKYRNRAGTGLVEMYCEYDTGHDNDPRVTDGGISGSCPGGDAANMPDLPCMPVLSVDLSAMCCGGRMALAELADLLGKPKEAAQWRNRAEELKAKMRELLYDPADDFYYDRDRNGLRKYRTEHITRLFLNQLPEQEEFDRIYQRYFENPSEFLTPFPFPSMSVSDPHFDKTCPKNSWGSNTQALTSLRALLWLEHYGRNEERTALLFRWLRAFLDYDTTYPQELNPFDGSPIGTGHNYSPTLILFLEGVKLLKER
;
A
#
# COMPACT_ATOMS: atom_id res chain seq x y z
N MET A 1 0.35 4.57 27.43
CA MET A 1 0.51 3.18 27.96
C MET A 1 0.22 2.26 26.77
N ILE A 2 1.08 1.28 26.49
CA ILE A 2 0.82 0.32 25.41
C ILE A 2 -0.41 -0.52 25.79
N PRO A 3 -1.45 -0.61 24.95
CA PRO A 3 -2.64 -1.39 25.24
C PRO A 3 -2.32 -2.86 25.47
N THR A 4 -3.08 -3.51 26.37
CA THR A 4 -2.96 -4.95 26.54
C THR A 4 -3.36 -5.68 25.27
N THR A 5 -2.60 -6.68 24.88
CA THR A 5 -2.90 -7.59 23.77
C THR A 5 -3.58 -8.89 24.27
N SER A 6 -3.97 -8.94 25.54
CA SER A 6 -4.77 -10.04 26.11
C SER A 6 -6.25 -9.65 26.17
N PHE A 7 -7.11 -10.63 26.01
CA PHE A 7 -8.57 -10.48 26.06
C PHE A 7 -9.16 -11.42 27.10
N THR A 8 -10.14 -10.93 27.86
CA THR A 8 -10.99 -11.80 28.72
C THR A 8 -11.88 -12.67 27.84
N GLU A 9 -12.42 -13.75 28.39
CA GLU A 9 -13.35 -14.63 27.64
C GLU A 9 -14.62 -13.90 27.17
N GLN A 10 -15.08 -12.91 27.93
CA GLN A 10 -16.20 -12.06 27.54
C GLN A 10 -15.86 -11.19 26.34
N GLU A 11 -14.68 -10.56 26.33
CA GLU A 11 -14.20 -9.75 25.18
C GLU A 11 -13.97 -10.60 23.93
N LYS A 12 -13.40 -11.81 24.10
CA LYS A 12 -13.26 -12.77 22.98
C LYS A 12 -14.62 -13.13 22.42
N SER A 13 -15.59 -13.48 23.27
CA SER A 13 -16.95 -13.83 22.83
C SER A 13 -17.63 -12.69 22.07
N LEU A 14 -17.45 -11.44 22.54
CA LEU A 14 -17.97 -10.25 21.89
C LEU A 14 -17.35 -10.02 20.49
N LEU A 15 -16.02 -10.12 20.37
CA LEU A 15 -15.31 -9.99 19.09
C LEU A 15 -15.76 -11.09 18.11
N LEU A 16 -15.81 -12.33 18.58
CA LEU A 16 -16.23 -13.47 17.75
C LEU A 16 -17.67 -13.35 17.27
N SER A 17 -18.58 -12.83 18.10
CA SER A 17 -20.00 -12.61 17.73
C SER A 17 -20.19 -11.61 16.59
N ARG A 18 -19.23 -10.68 16.40
CA ARG A 18 -19.24 -9.67 15.30
C ARG A 18 -18.74 -10.22 13.96
N THR A 19 -18.12 -11.41 13.91
CA THR A 19 -17.41 -11.93 12.73
C THR A 19 -18.29 -11.99 11.48
N ASP A 20 -19.53 -12.50 11.60
CA ASP A 20 -20.42 -12.65 10.45
C ASP A 20 -20.95 -11.31 9.94
N ALA A 21 -21.20 -10.35 10.83
CA ALA A 21 -21.59 -9.00 10.46
C ALA A 21 -20.47 -8.29 9.69
N ILE A 22 -19.20 -8.43 10.15
CA ILE A 22 -18.04 -7.85 9.49
C ILE A 22 -17.77 -8.48 8.12
N ARG A 23 -17.89 -9.81 8.03
CA ARG A 23 -17.80 -10.50 6.73
C ARG A 23 -18.89 -10.02 5.76
N THR A 24 -20.10 -9.83 6.25
CA THR A 24 -21.22 -9.29 5.46
C THR A 24 -20.91 -7.85 5.02
N ALA A 25 -20.36 -7.01 5.90
CA ALA A 25 -19.94 -5.64 5.54
C ALA A 25 -18.87 -5.64 4.46
N LEU A 26 -17.81 -6.49 4.60
CA LEU A 26 -16.74 -6.61 3.60
C LEU A 26 -17.29 -7.07 2.24
N THR A 27 -18.09 -8.15 2.21
CA THR A 27 -18.69 -8.62 0.96
C THR A 27 -19.75 -7.67 0.44
N GLY A 28 -20.37 -6.88 1.30
CA GLY A 28 -21.26 -5.77 0.94
C GLY A 28 -20.58 -4.65 0.16
N ASN A 29 -19.25 -4.50 0.28
CA ASN A 29 -18.48 -3.57 -0.54
C ASN A 29 -18.22 -4.09 -1.97
N ILE A 30 -18.55 -5.35 -2.28
CA ILE A 30 -18.44 -5.89 -3.64
C ILE A 30 -19.59 -5.36 -4.48
N ARG A 31 -19.24 -4.56 -5.51
CA ARG A 31 -20.20 -3.84 -6.36
C ARG A 31 -19.83 -3.99 -7.83
N LYS A 32 -20.84 -3.88 -8.69
CA LYS A 32 -20.62 -3.65 -10.13
C LYS A 32 -20.30 -2.19 -10.36
N LEU A 33 -19.29 -1.95 -11.18
CA LEU A 33 -19.05 -0.62 -11.74
C LEU A 33 -19.91 -0.44 -12.99
N GLU A 34 -20.25 0.80 -13.34
CA GLU A 34 -21.06 1.11 -14.51
C GLU A 34 -20.43 0.56 -15.81
N GLN A 35 -19.11 0.65 -15.92
CA GLN A 35 -18.33 0.27 -17.12
C GLN A 35 -17.81 -1.17 -17.09
N TYR A 36 -18.07 -1.96 -16.06
CA TYR A 36 -17.46 -3.29 -15.91
C TYR A 36 -18.48 -4.37 -15.52
N PRO A 37 -18.52 -5.52 -16.23
CA PRO A 37 -19.58 -6.50 -16.02
C PRO A 37 -19.46 -7.32 -14.73
N HIS A 38 -18.25 -7.44 -14.18
CA HIS A 38 -18.01 -8.27 -13.00
C HIS A 38 -17.96 -7.43 -11.72
N PRO A 39 -18.52 -7.93 -10.59
CA PRO A 39 -18.40 -7.24 -9.31
C PRO A 39 -16.94 -7.19 -8.83
N VAL A 40 -16.56 -6.06 -8.24
CA VAL A 40 -15.23 -5.82 -7.66
C VAL A 40 -15.36 -5.22 -6.27
N LEU A 41 -14.32 -5.34 -5.44
CA LEU A 41 -14.28 -4.74 -4.11
C LEU A 41 -14.09 -3.22 -4.21
N LEU A 42 -15.04 -2.45 -3.71
CA LEU A 42 -14.87 -1.03 -3.43
C LEU A 42 -14.13 -0.85 -2.10
N VAL A 43 -13.45 0.28 -1.94
CA VAL A 43 -12.62 0.57 -0.78
C VAL A 43 -13.43 0.78 0.51
N GLY A 44 -14.70 1.17 0.39
CA GLY A 44 -15.63 1.43 1.49
C GLY A 44 -16.73 2.40 1.07
N ASP A 45 -17.60 2.75 2.00
CA ASP A 45 -18.79 3.57 1.70
C ASP A 45 -18.47 4.99 1.22
N CYS A 46 -17.32 5.54 1.61
CA CYS A 46 -16.92 6.90 1.25
C CYS A 46 -16.10 7.00 -0.04
N TYR A 47 -15.69 5.89 -0.62
CA TYR A 47 -14.85 5.86 -1.81
C TYR A 47 -15.65 5.34 -3.01
N PRO A 48 -15.91 6.20 -4.01
CA PRO A 48 -16.83 5.90 -5.12
C PRO A 48 -16.16 5.12 -6.26
N GLY A 49 -15.32 4.13 -5.96
CA GLY A 49 -14.62 3.33 -6.97
C GLY A 49 -13.60 2.37 -6.39
N ILE A 50 -12.72 1.88 -7.25
CA ILE A 50 -11.58 1.06 -6.87
C ILE A 50 -10.28 1.80 -7.21
N TRP A 51 -9.27 1.68 -6.35
CA TRP A 51 -7.95 2.29 -6.51
C TRP A 51 -6.87 1.22 -6.64
N LEU A 52 -5.88 1.50 -7.48
CA LEU A 52 -4.72 0.62 -7.64
C LEU A 52 -3.96 0.44 -6.31
N GLU A 53 -3.92 1.48 -5.49
CA GLU A 53 -3.36 1.45 -4.14
C GLU A 53 -4.00 0.40 -3.23
N HIS A 54 -5.32 0.17 -3.38
CA HIS A 54 -6.09 -0.79 -2.60
C HIS A 54 -6.16 -2.18 -3.22
N ASN A 55 -5.49 -2.40 -4.35
CA ASN A 55 -5.57 -3.68 -5.04
C ASN A 55 -5.11 -4.86 -4.18
N GLN A 56 -4.17 -4.64 -3.24
CA GLN A 56 -3.71 -5.67 -2.31
C GLN A 56 -4.78 -6.21 -1.36
N ASP A 57 -5.87 -5.48 -1.10
CA ASP A 57 -6.99 -5.93 -0.27
C ASP A 57 -7.57 -7.23 -0.83
N ASN A 58 -7.48 -7.40 -2.16
CA ASN A 58 -7.95 -8.58 -2.86
C ASN A 58 -7.13 -9.84 -2.59
N VAL A 59 -5.89 -9.71 -2.12
CA VAL A 59 -5.09 -10.86 -1.67
C VAL A 59 -5.77 -11.53 -0.47
N PHE A 60 -6.32 -10.74 0.45
CA PHE A 60 -7.08 -11.23 1.61
C PHE A 60 -8.52 -11.58 1.22
N LEU A 61 -9.16 -10.79 0.35
CA LEU A 61 -10.51 -11.04 -0.13
C LEU A 61 -10.64 -12.38 -0.86
N ALA A 62 -9.58 -12.86 -1.51
CA ALA A 62 -9.58 -14.12 -2.27
C ALA A 62 -10.10 -15.33 -1.46
N GLU A 63 -9.97 -15.29 -0.13
CA GLU A 63 -10.51 -16.32 0.76
C GLU A 63 -12.04 -16.27 0.87
N TYR A 64 -12.64 -15.09 0.76
CA TYR A 64 -14.07 -14.87 1.00
C TYR A 64 -14.87 -14.72 -0.29
N ALA A 65 -14.26 -14.15 -1.33
CA ALA A 65 -14.90 -13.88 -2.62
C ALA A 65 -13.87 -13.97 -3.77
N PRO A 66 -13.43 -15.19 -4.14
CA PRO A 66 -12.34 -15.41 -5.09
C PRO A 66 -12.61 -14.80 -6.46
N GLU A 67 -13.84 -14.86 -6.98
CA GLU A 67 -14.18 -14.29 -8.28
C GLU A 67 -14.13 -12.76 -8.29
N ALA A 68 -14.56 -12.11 -7.20
CA ALA A 68 -14.47 -10.65 -7.08
C ALA A 68 -13.02 -10.19 -6.93
N ALA A 69 -12.21 -10.94 -6.17
CA ALA A 69 -10.77 -10.68 -6.01
C ALA A 69 -10.02 -10.79 -7.34
N TRP A 70 -10.35 -11.77 -8.16
CA TRP A 70 -9.79 -11.92 -9.50
C TRP A 70 -10.30 -10.84 -10.47
N ALA A 71 -11.60 -10.54 -10.47
CA ALA A 71 -12.19 -9.49 -11.29
C ALA A 71 -11.53 -8.12 -11.03
N ALA A 72 -11.11 -7.85 -9.80
CA ALA A 72 -10.35 -6.65 -9.46
C ALA A 72 -8.95 -6.62 -10.09
N GLN A 73 -8.35 -7.76 -10.45
CA GLN A 73 -7.09 -7.81 -11.20
C GLN A 73 -7.34 -7.59 -12.70
N THR A 74 -8.33 -8.28 -13.24
CA THR A 74 -8.62 -8.21 -14.68
C THR A 74 -9.05 -6.81 -15.11
N ILE A 75 -9.82 -6.09 -14.31
CA ILE A 75 -10.26 -4.73 -14.65
C ILE A 75 -9.06 -3.77 -14.83
N PHE A 76 -8.00 -3.88 -14.02
CA PHE A 76 -6.80 -3.05 -14.21
C PHE A 76 -6.06 -3.40 -15.49
N MET A 77 -6.04 -4.67 -15.88
CA MET A 77 -5.43 -5.12 -17.15
C MET A 77 -6.26 -4.70 -18.36
N ASP A 78 -7.58 -4.84 -18.29
CA ASP A 78 -8.52 -4.51 -19.38
C ASP A 78 -8.55 -3.01 -19.68
N PHE A 79 -8.37 -2.16 -18.64
CA PHE A 79 -8.31 -0.70 -18.79
C PHE A 79 -6.89 -0.15 -18.82
N GLN A 80 -5.87 -1.00 -18.95
CA GLN A 80 -4.50 -0.52 -19.13
C GLN A 80 -4.37 0.28 -20.42
N ARG A 81 -3.82 1.51 -20.31
CA ARG A 81 -3.61 2.40 -21.47
C ARG A 81 -2.64 1.77 -22.48
N GLU A 82 -2.78 2.10 -23.76
CA GLU A 82 -1.96 1.52 -24.85
C GLU A 82 -0.45 1.70 -24.64
N ASP A 83 -0.04 2.81 -24.03
CA ASP A 83 1.37 3.08 -23.69
C ASP A 83 1.89 2.29 -22.48
N GLY A 84 1.02 1.56 -21.78
CA GLY A 84 1.36 0.69 -20.65
C GLY A 84 1.00 1.23 -19.28
N LEU A 85 0.49 2.46 -19.15
CA LEU A 85 0.06 2.99 -17.84
C LEU A 85 -1.16 2.24 -17.32
N LEU A 86 -1.11 1.76 -16.08
CA LEU A 86 -2.27 1.27 -15.38
C LEU A 86 -3.11 2.44 -14.84
N PRO A 87 -4.45 2.34 -14.84
CA PRO A 87 -5.26 3.36 -14.19
C PRO A 87 -5.01 3.36 -12.68
N PHE A 88 -4.99 4.55 -12.08
CA PHE A 88 -4.91 4.61 -10.62
C PHE A 88 -6.27 4.34 -9.97
N MET A 89 -7.36 4.59 -10.70
CA MET A 89 -8.72 4.48 -10.19
C MET A 89 -9.71 4.18 -11.33
N MET A 90 -10.71 3.33 -11.04
CA MET A 90 -11.92 3.19 -11.85
C MET A 90 -13.12 3.60 -10.99
N PRO A 91 -13.92 4.61 -11.40
CA PRO A 91 -15.07 5.08 -10.64
C PRO A 91 -16.24 4.10 -10.71
N ALA A 92 -17.04 4.03 -9.65
CA ALA A 92 -18.26 3.23 -9.65
C ALA A 92 -19.32 3.80 -10.60
N LYS A 93 -19.29 5.12 -10.83
CA LYS A 93 -20.12 5.82 -11.80
C LYS A 93 -19.28 6.85 -12.55
N ILE A 94 -19.58 7.01 -13.83
CA ILE A 94 -18.97 8.05 -14.66
C ILE A 94 -19.82 9.31 -14.55
N ASP A 95 -19.25 10.35 -13.98
CA ASP A 95 -19.92 11.64 -13.78
C ASP A 95 -18.97 12.82 -14.04
N ARG A 96 -19.36 14.03 -13.59
CA ARG A 96 -18.55 15.24 -13.79
C ARG A 96 -17.24 15.23 -12.98
N SER A 97 -17.22 14.53 -11.86
CA SER A 97 -16.03 14.41 -10.99
C SER A 97 -15.07 13.36 -11.55
N PHE A 98 -15.62 12.32 -12.16
CA PHE A 98 -14.88 11.18 -12.74
C PHE A 98 -15.38 10.97 -14.17
N ASN A 99 -14.81 11.73 -15.09
CA ASN A 99 -15.27 11.86 -16.48
C ASN A 99 -14.82 10.75 -17.45
N GLY A 100 -14.35 9.62 -16.94
CA GLY A 100 -13.93 8.49 -17.76
C GLY A 100 -14.07 7.17 -17.03
N PRO A 101 -14.05 6.04 -17.78
CA PRO A 101 -14.17 4.71 -17.19
C PRO A 101 -12.95 4.28 -16.39
N ALA A 102 -11.80 4.90 -16.66
CA ALA A 102 -10.53 4.69 -15.98
C ALA A 102 -9.75 6.02 -15.95
N LEU A 103 -9.05 6.28 -14.83
CA LEU A 103 -8.40 7.56 -14.60
C LEU A 103 -6.88 7.37 -14.49
N PHE A 104 -6.11 8.35 -15.04
CA PHE A 104 -4.67 8.27 -15.22
C PHE A 104 -3.92 9.52 -14.74
N TRP A 105 -4.50 10.25 -13.78
CA TRP A 105 -3.99 11.55 -13.32
C TRP A 105 -2.76 11.45 -12.44
N GLN A 106 -2.49 10.28 -11.88
CA GLN A 106 -1.43 9.96 -10.91
C GLN A 106 -1.12 8.46 -10.95
N LEU A 107 -0.09 8.01 -10.21
CA LEU A 107 0.24 6.58 -10.08
C LEU A 107 -0.58 5.92 -8.98
N GLN A 108 -0.57 6.49 -7.79
CA GLN A 108 -1.21 5.98 -6.56
C GLN A 108 -1.02 4.46 -6.39
N SER A 109 0.24 4.05 -6.42
CA SER A 109 0.62 2.65 -6.37
C SER A 109 1.88 2.46 -5.52
N VAL A 110 1.81 1.59 -4.53
CA VAL A 110 2.92 1.28 -3.62
C VAL A 110 3.13 -0.22 -3.40
N TYR A 111 2.10 -1.03 -3.67
CA TYR A 111 2.23 -2.48 -3.79
C TYR A 111 2.16 -2.86 -5.27
N PRO A 112 3.13 -3.63 -5.79
CA PRO A 112 3.22 -3.86 -7.23
C PRO A 112 1.98 -4.58 -7.77
N PHE A 113 1.40 -4.07 -8.84
CA PHE A 113 0.27 -4.72 -9.50
C PHE A 113 0.58 -6.17 -9.85
N ALA A 114 1.73 -6.45 -10.48
CA ALA A 114 2.11 -7.81 -10.88
C ALA A 114 2.23 -8.76 -9.67
N ARG A 115 2.75 -8.28 -8.51
CA ARG A 115 2.80 -9.07 -7.28
C ARG A 115 1.41 -9.36 -6.75
N CYS A 116 0.56 -8.34 -6.67
CA CYS A 116 -0.80 -8.49 -6.19
C CYS A 116 -1.60 -9.47 -7.05
N ALA A 117 -1.58 -9.29 -8.36
CA ALA A 117 -2.30 -10.14 -9.31
C ALA A 117 -1.79 -11.59 -9.27
N LEU A 118 -0.47 -11.81 -9.13
CA LEU A 118 0.11 -13.14 -8.98
C LEU A 118 -0.36 -13.82 -7.68
N GLU A 119 -0.36 -13.11 -6.55
CA GLU A 119 -0.83 -13.67 -5.27
C GLU A 119 -2.33 -14.03 -5.32
N VAL A 120 -3.16 -13.18 -5.91
CA VAL A 120 -4.57 -13.48 -6.14
C VAL A 120 -4.72 -14.67 -7.09
N ALA A 121 -3.96 -14.72 -8.19
CA ALA A 121 -4.00 -15.83 -9.14
C ALA A 121 -3.66 -17.18 -8.50
N LYS A 122 -2.63 -17.22 -7.66
CA LYS A 122 -2.26 -18.42 -6.88
C LYS A 122 -3.37 -18.86 -5.94
N ARG A 123 -3.94 -17.93 -5.17
CA ARG A 123 -5.01 -18.21 -4.19
C ARG A 123 -6.32 -18.65 -4.85
N THR A 124 -6.56 -18.23 -6.08
CA THR A 124 -7.76 -18.56 -6.86
C THR A 124 -7.53 -19.64 -7.92
N ASN A 125 -6.34 -20.26 -7.95
CA ASN A 125 -5.94 -21.33 -8.88
C ASN A 125 -6.16 -20.98 -10.36
N ARG A 126 -5.68 -19.78 -10.78
CA ARG A 126 -5.86 -19.30 -12.16
C ARG A 126 -4.98 -20.07 -13.15
N PRO A 127 -5.43 -20.24 -14.41
CA PRO A 127 -4.67 -20.94 -15.44
C PRO A 127 -3.46 -20.13 -15.93
N GLU A 128 -2.55 -20.81 -16.62
CA GLU A 128 -1.33 -20.21 -17.19
C GLU A 128 -1.62 -19.01 -18.12
N SER A 129 -2.73 -19.04 -18.86
CA SER A 129 -3.15 -17.89 -19.69
C SER A 129 -3.33 -16.61 -18.91
N ASP A 130 -3.85 -16.70 -17.68
CA ASP A 130 -4.04 -15.56 -16.80
C ASP A 130 -2.69 -15.07 -16.24
N LEU A 131 -1.77 -15.99 -15.93
CA LEU A 131 -0.38 -15.64 -15.55
C LEU A 131 0.35 -14.90 -16.66
N LEU A 132 0.15 -15.32 -17.93
CA LEU A 132 0.71 -14.65 -19.08
C LEU A 132 0.15 -13.21 -19.22
N GLN A 133 -1.15 -13.02 -19.04
CA GLN A 133 -1.78 -11.70 -19.07
C GLN A 133 -1.21 -10.77 -17.98
N ILE A 134 -1.02 -11.26 -16.75
CA ILE A 134 -0.37 -10.50 -15.68
C ILE A 134 1.05 -10.11 -16.07
N TYR A 135 1.82 -11.07 -16.61
CA TYR A 135 3.20 -10.85 -17.03
C TYR A 135 3.31 -9.74 -18.08
N GLU A 136 2.51 -9.83 -19.14
CA GLU A 136 2.51 -8.85 -20.24
C GLU A 136 2.07 -7.47 -19.77
N SER A 137 1.02 -7.38 -18.95
CA SER A 137 0.53 -6.12 -18.39
C SER A 137 1.57 -5.49 -17.46
N GLY A 138 2.15 -6.27 -16.54
CA GLY A 138 3.18 -5.79 -15.63
C GLY A 138 4.45 -5.34 -16.34
N ALA A 139 4.88 -6.06 -17.39
CA ALA A 139 6.04 -5.68 -18.20
C ALA A 139 5.83 -4.36 -18.95
N ARG A 140 4.62 -4.12 -19.49
CA ARG A 140 4.26 -2.84 -20.11
C ARG A 140 4.25 -1.70 -19.09
N TYR A 141 3.76 -1.95 -17.87
CA TYR A 141 3.77 -0.94 -16.82
C TYR A 141 5.18 -0.58 -16.36
N ASP A 142 6.08 -1.56 -16.16
CA ASP A 142 7.50 -1.31 -15.88
C ASP A 142 8.20 -0.49 -16.97
N ALA A 143 7.92 -0.80 -18.24
CA ALA A 143 8.44 -0.03 -19.37
C ALA A 143 7.92 1.42 -19.36
N TRP A 144 6.65 1.62 -19.03
CA TRP A 144 6.05 2.94 -18.88
C TRP A 144 6.73 3.77 -17.77
N LEU A 145 6.94 3.16 -16.58
CA LEU A 145 7.64 3.82 -15.47
C LEU A 145 9.04 4.24 -15.89
N GLY A 146 9.80 3.35 -16.51
CA GLY A 146 11.16 3.65 -17.00
C GLY A 146 11.22 4.79 -18.04
N LYS A 147 10.17 4.95 -18.83
CA LYS A 147 10.09 5.98 -19.88
C LYS A 147 9.65 7.34 -19.34
N TYR A 148 8.64 7.37 -18.47
CA TYR A 148 7.95 8.61 -18.08
C TYR A 148 8.30 9.09 -16.68
N ARG A 149 8.78 8.20 -15.81
CA ARG A 149 9.07 8.48 -14.41
C ARG A 149 10.56 8.32 -14.06
N ASN A 150 11.44 8.67 -15.02
CA ASN A 150 12.89 8.64 -14.88
C ASN A 150 13.54 9.80 -15.68
N ARG A 151 13.04 11.02 -15.46
CA ARG A 151 13.56 12.25 -16.15
C ARG A 151 14.98 12.60 -15.75
N ALA A 152 15.37 12.29 -14.50
CA ALA A 152 16.74 12.47 -14.02
C ALA A 152 17.72 11.43 -14.61
N GLY A 153 17.24 10.39 -15.27
CA GLY A 153 18.08 9.34 -15.86
C GLY A 153 18.82 8.46 -14.83
N THR A 154 18.36 8.44 -13.58
CA THR A 154 18.99 7.68 -12.49
C THR A 154 18.60 6.21 -12.47
N GLY A 155 17.52 5.85 -13.15
CA GLY A 155 16.90 4.54 -13.08
C GLY A 155 15.87 4.38 -11.94
N LEU A 156 15.81 5.35 -11.01
CA LEU A 156 14.80 5.38 -9.95
C LEU A 156 13.46 5.92 -10.47
N VAL A 157 12.37 5.55 -9.80
CA VAL A 157 11.04 6.05 -10.14
C VAL A 157 10.81 7.38 -9.42
N GLU A 158 10.33 8.36 -10.18
CA GLU A 158 10.12 9.73 -9.72
C GLU A 158 8.65 9.97 -9.32
N MET A 159 8.45 10.69 -8.23
CA MET A 159 7.17 11.20 -7.78
C MET A 159 6.92 12.58 -8.39
N TYR A 160 5.73 12.82 -8.96
CA TYR A 160 5.36 14.06 -9.63
C TYR A 160 4.20 14.79 -8.97
N CYS A 161 3.38 14.10 -8.19
CA CYS A 161 2.22 14.72 -7.54
C CYS A 161 2.00 14.15 -6.13
N GLU A 162 1.19 14.84 -5.35
CA GLU A 162 0.86 14.53 -3.96
C GLU A 162 0.32 13.09 -3.81
N TYR A 163 -0.50 12.66 -4.76
CA TYR A 163 -1.20 11.37 -4.65
C TYR A 163 -0.45 10.17 -5.25
N ASP A 164 0.72 10.38 -5.86
CA ASP A 164 1.46 9.30 -6.53
C ASP A 164 1.77 8.11 -5.62
N THR A 165 1.99 8.39 -4.33
CA THR A 165 2.35 7.40 -3.31
C THR A 165 1.19 6.99 -2.42
N GLY A 166 0.02 7.61 -2.58
CA GLY A 166 -1.15 7.40 -1.72
C GLY A 166 -1.06 8.08 -0.35
N HIS A 167 -0.02 8.87 -0.12
CA HIS A 167 0.19 9.62 1.12
C HIS A 167 -0.30 11.07 0.98
N ASP A 168 -1.60 11.23 0.89
CA ASP A 168 -2.24 12.53 0.78
C ASP A 168 -1.80 13.44 1.94
N ASN A 169 -1.49 14.72 1.66
CA ASN A 169 -1.08 15.72 2.65
C ASN A 169 0.11 15.34 3.58
N ASP A 170 0.90 14.34 3.23
CA ASP A 170 2.16 14.03 3.91
C ASP A 170 3.14 15.21 3.71
N PRO A 171 3.70 15.81 4.78
CA PRO A 171 4.72 16.87 4.65
C PRO A 171 5.88 16.49 3.75
N ARG A 172 6.27 15.22 3.71
CA ARG A 172 7.27 14.66 2.79
C ARG A 172 6.98 15.01 1.33
N VAL A 173 5.70 15.03 0.97
CA VAL A 173 5.25 15.32 -0.40
C VAL A 173 4.90 16.78 -0.58
N THR A 174 4.10 17.35 0.33
CA THR A 174 3.53 18.69 0.16
C THR A 174 4.54 19.83 0.35
N ASP A 175 5.58 19.61 1.16
CA ASP A 175 6.66 20.58 1.28
C ASP A 175 7.44 20.67 -0.04
N GLY A 176 7.64 21.90 -0.50
CA GLY A 176 8.19 22.17 -1.84
C GLY A 176 7.12 22.46 -2.89
N GLY A 177 5.84 22.55 -2.50
CA GLY A 177 4.74 22.96 -3.34
C GLY A 177 4.15 21.85 -4.21
N ILE A 178 4.50 20.58 -3.95
CA ILE A 178 3.86 19.45 -4.63
C ILE A 178 2.44 19.32 -4.10
N SER A 179 1.45 19.42 -4.98
CA SER A 179 0.03 19.32 -4.60
C SER A 179 -0.82 18.77 -5.73
N GLY A 180 -1.95 18.13 -5.34
CA GLY A 180 -2.95 17.63 -6.28
C GLY A 180 -2.44 16.52 -7.21
N SER A 181 -3.11 16.38 -8.35
CA SER A 181 -2.77 15.42 -9.41
C SER A 181 -1.74 15.98 -10.38
N CYS A 182 -1.17 15.12 -11.23
CA CYS A 182 -0.19 15.54 -12.23
C CYS A 182 -0.78 16.54 -13.24
N PRO A 183 0.04 17.48 -13.78
CA PRO A 183 -0.41 18.51 -14.72
C PRO A 183 -1.15 17.91 -15.91
N GLY A 184 -2.22 18.59 -16.31
CA GLY A 184 -3.04 18.16 -17.46
C GLY A 184 -3.81 16.85 -17.24
N GLY A 185 -3.87 16.33 -16.00
CA GLY A 185 -4.57 15.08 -15.69
C GLY A 185 -3.91 13.85 -16.30
N ASP A 186 -2.57 13.86 -16.46
CA ASP A 186 -1.80 12.71 -16.95
C ASP A 186 -0.56 12.46 -16.10
N ALA A 187 -0.45 11.26 -15.58
CA ALA A 187 0.68 10.81 -14.76
C ALA A 187 2.05 10.89 -15.48
N ALA A 188 2.09 11.01 -16.79
CA ALA A 188 3.33 11.20 -17.54
C ALA A 188 3.93 12.62 -17.38
N ASN A 189 3.15 13.58 -16.88
CA ASN A 189 3.51 14.99 -16.85
C ASN A 189 4.14 15.38 -15.52
N MET A 190 5.42 15.73 -15.55
CA MET A 190 6.12 16.30 -14.40
C MET A 190 5.73 17.79 -14.23
N PRO A 191 5.38 18.24 -13.01
CA PRO A 191 5.13 19.66 -12.77
C PRO A 191 6.43 20.47 -12.85
N ASP A 192 6.31 21.73 -13.24
CA ASP A 192 7.44 22.67 -13.24
C ASP A 192 7.60 23.30 -11.85
N LEU A 193 8.25 22.55 -10.96
CA LEU A 193 8.52 22.96 -9.57
C LEU A 193 10.03 22.93 -9.29
N PRO A 194 10.55 23.79 -8.41
CA PRO A 194 11.97 23.84 -8.09
C PRO A 194 12.53 22.55 -7.48
N CYS A 195 11.72 21.75 -6.80
CA CYS A 195 12.11 20.47 -6.20
C CYS A 195 12.16 19.31 -7.22
N MET A 196 11.55 19.47 -8.41
CA MET A 196 11.49 18.37 -9.39
C MET A 196 12.80 18.14 -10.13
N PRO A 197 13.09 16.88 -10.49
CA PRO A 197 12.35 15.67 -10.13
C PRO A 197 12.60 15.24 -8.68
N VAL A 198 11.64 14.53 -8.07
CA VAL A 198 11.79 13.90 -6.76
C VAL A 198 11.92 12.39 -6.94
N LEU A 199 13.09 11.85 -6.62
CA LEU A 199 13.36 10.41 -6.60
C LEU A 199 12.65 9.80 -5.39
N SER A 200 11.73 8.88 -5.64
CA SER A 200 10.85 8.33 -4.60
C SER A 200 11.33 6.97 -4.09
N VAL A 201 11.40 6.82 -2.77
CA VAL A 201 11.71 5.56 -2.09
C VAL A 201 10.63 4.52 -2.36
N ASP A 202 9.39 4.86 -2.09
CA ASP A 202 8.26 3.92 -2.14
C ASP A 202 7.89 3.53 -3.58
N LEU A 203 7.90 4.46 -4.54
CA LEU A 203 7.66 4.11 -5.94
C LEU A 203 8.81 3.28 -6.54
N SER A 204 10.05 3.55 -6.16
CA SER A 204 11.20 2.75 -6.60
C SER A 204 11.16 1.35 -5.96
N ALA A 205 10.79 1.25 -4.68
CA ALA A 205 10.58 -0.05 -4.01
C ALA A 205 9.45 -0.85 -4.68
N MET A 206 8.33 -0.20 -4.99
CA MET A 206 7.22 -0.81 -5.74
C MET A 206 7.70 -1.35 -7.11
N CYS A 207 8.46 -0.56 -7.86
CA CYS A 207 9.00 -0.98 -9.15
C CYS A 207 9.95 -2.19 -9.00
N CYS A 208 10.82 -2.19 -7.97
CA CYS A 208 11.70 -3.32 -7.66
C CYS A 208 10.91 -4.60 -7.34
N GLY A 209 9.94 -4.52 -6.42
CA GLY A 209 9.04 -5.65 -6.10
C GLY A 209 8.24 -6.13 -7.31
N GLY A 210 7.84 -5.22 -8.21
CA GLY A 210 7.18 -5.54 -9.47
C GLY A 210 8.07 -6.36 -10.40
N ARG A 211 9.35 -5.99 -10.54
CA ARG A 211 10.34 -6.75 -11.33
C ARG A 211 10.60 -8.13 -10.77
N MET A 212 10.64 -8.27 -9.44
CA MET A 212 10.73 -9.59 -8.79
C MET A 212 9.50 -10.46 -9.03
N ALA A 213 8.30 -9.87 -9.03
CA ALA A 213 7.09 -10.59 -9.40
C ALA A 213 7.08 -11.01 -10.88
N LEU A 214 7.58 -10.16 -11.78
CA LEU A 214 7.74 -10.49 -13.20
C LEU A 214 8.78 -11.61 -13.40
N ALA A 215 9.84 -11.65 -12.61
CA ALA A 215 10.80 -12.75 -12.63
C ALA A 215 10.14 -14.08 -12.24
N GLU A 216 9.33 -14.07 -11.18
CA GLU A 216 8.60 -15.27 -10.73
C GLU A 216 7.56 -15.73 -11.78
N LEU A 217 6.81 -14.79 -12.36
CA LEU A 217 5.87 -15.08 -13.46
C LEU A 217 6.59 -15.68 -14.67
N ALA A 218 7.76 -15.13 -15.04
CA ALA A 218 8.56 -15.65 -16.13
C ALA A 218 9.05 -17.08 -15.87
N ASP A 219 9.45 -17.41 -14.61
CA ASP A 219 9.79 -18.78 -14.24
C ASP A 219 8.59 -19.73 -14.38
N LEU A 220 7.41 -19.32 -13.86
CA LEU A 220 6.18 -20.10 -13.97
C LEU A 220 5.74 -20.35 -15.42
N LEU A 221 6.02 -19.39 -16.31
CA LEU A 221 5.74 -19.46 -17.74
C LEU A 221 6.86 -20.15 -18.56
N GLY A 222 7.86 -20.75 -17.91
CA GLY A 222 8.95 -21.43 -18.62
C GLY A 222 9.91 -20.52 -19.38
N LYS A 223 10.06 -19.24 -18.96
CA LYS A 223 10.90 -18.20 -19.58
C LYS A 223 12.14 -17.84 -18.73
N PRO A 224 13.06 -18.78 -18.42
CA PRO A 224 14.13 -18.56 -17.45
C PRO A 224 15.11 -17.44 -17.81
N LYS A 225 15.30 -17.14 -19.09
CA LYS A 225 16.15 -16.04 -19.55
C LYS A 225 15.52 -14.67 -19.20
N GLU A 226 14.22 -14.54 -19.42
CA GLU A 226 13.48 -13.32 -19.06
C GLU A 226 13.43 -13.16 -17.53
N ALA A 227 13.24 -14.25 -16.79
CA ALA A 227 13.30 -14.25 -15.32
C ALA A 227 14.64 -13.73 -14.80
N ALA A 228 15.77 -14.21 -15.33
CA ALA A 228 17.09 -13.70 -14.98
C ALA A 228 17.27 -12.20 -15.30
N GLN A 229 16.76 -11.73 -16.43
CA GLN A 229 16.81 -10.31 -16.79
C GLN A 229 16.01 -9.44 -15.81
N TRP A 230 14.82 -9.88 -15.38
CA TRP A 230 14.00 -9.17 -14.40
C TRP A 230 14.69 -9.09 -13.03
N ARG A 231 15.30 -10.20 -12.57
CA ARG A 231 16.09 -10.18 -11.31
C ARG A 231 17.25 -9.20 -11.39
N ASN A 232 18.02 -9.23 -12.48
CA ASN A 232 19.14 -8.29 -12.66
C ASN A 232 18.67 -6.83 -12.63
N ARG A 233 17.57 -6.49 -13.32
CA ARG A 233 16.99 -5.14 -13.30
C ARG A 233 16.47 -4.73 -11.92
N ALA A 234 15.98 -5.68 -11.12
CA ALA A 234 15.58 -5.42 -9.75
C ALA A 234 16.80 -5.12 -8.86
N GLU A 235 17.86 -5.92 -8.97
CA GLU A 235 19.11 -5.70 -8.22
C GLU A 235 19.80 -4.39 -8.58
N GLU A 236 19.84 -4.03 -9.86
CA GLU A 236 20.36 -2.73 -10.32
C GLU A 236 19.57 -1.56 -9.69
N LEU A 237 18.25 -1.66 -9.64
CA LEU A 237 17.39 -0.65 -9.03
C LEU A 237 17.61 -0.56 -7.51
N LYS A 238 17.69 -1.70 -6.82
CA LYS A 238 17.99 -1.79 -5.38
C LYS A 238 19.34 -1.14 -5.05
N ALA A 239 20.37 -1.41 -5.86
CA ALA A 239 21.69 -0.80 -5.70
C ALA A 239 21.63 0.74 -5.87
N LYS A 240 20.88 1.24 -6.85
CA LYS A 240 20.67 2.68 -7.07
C LYS A 240 19.87 3.35 -5.94
N MET A 241 18.88 2.67 -5.38
CA MET A 241 18.17 3.16 -4.19
C MET A 241 19.13 3.32 -3.01
N ARG A 242 19.99 2.33 -2.77
CA ARG A 242 20.99 2.42 -1.71
C ARG A 242 22.01 3.55 -1.94
N GLU A 243 22.48 3.72 -3.17
CA GLU A 243 23.44 4.77 -3.54
C GLU A 243 22.84 6.18 -3.34
N LEU A 244 21.59 6.40 -3.73
CA LEU A 244 21.02 7.73 -3.87
C LEU A 244 20.07 8.15 -2.75
N LEU A 245 19.39 7.18 -2.10
CA LEU A 245 18.30 7.46 -1.16
C LEU A 245 18.64 7.08 0.29
N TYR A 246 19.66 6.25 0.53
CA TYR A 246 20.03 5.82 1.87
C TYR A 246 20.92 6.85 2.57
N ASP A 247 20.58 7.15 3.82
CA ASP A 247 21.41 7.94 4.72
C ASP A 247 22.03 7.05 5.80
N PRO A 248 23.36 6.82 5.77
CA PRO A 248 24.02 5.94 6.74
C PRO A 248 24.06 6.52 8.17
N ALA A 249 23.90 7.83 8.35
CA ALA A 249 23.88 8.45 9.67
C ALA A 249 22.56 8.15 10.39
N ASP A 250 21.48 8.15 9.65
CA ASP A 250 20.15 7.84 10.16
C ASP A 250 19.82 6.34 10.05
N ASP A 251 20.54 5.56 9.23
CA ASP A 251 20.18 4.18 8.83
C ASP A 251 18.75 4.14 8.30
N PHE A 252 18.44 5.07 7.37
CA PHE A 252 17.10 5.29 6.86
C PHE A 252 17.14 5.67 5.38
N TYR A 253 16.05 5.38 4.66
CA TYR A 253 15.89 5.77 3.27
C TYR A 253 14.97 6.98 3.17
N TYR A 254 15.41 8.00 2.41
CA TYR A 254 14.68 9.24 2.19
C TYR A 254 14.51 9.52 0.71
N ASP A 255 13.41 10.13 0.33
CA ASP A 255 13.29 10.70 -1.01
C ASP A 255 14.39 11.72 -1.25
N ARG A 256 14.72 11.95 -2.52
CA ARG A 256 15.74 12.91 -2.91
C ARG A 256 15.19 13.86 -3.97
N ASP A 257 15.39 15.13 -3.77
CA ASP A 257 15.18 16.19 -4.77
C ASP A 257 16.50 16.80 -5.22
N ARG A 258 16.43 17.93 -5.96
CA ARG A 258 17.62 18.67 -6.41
C ARG A 258 18.49 19.21 -5.28
N ASN A 259 17.94 19.41 -4.09
CA ASN A 259 18.62 19.98 -2.93
C ASN A 259 19.25 18.90 -2.03
N GLY A 260 18.95 17.63 -2.26
CA GLY A 260 19.46 16.50 -1.48
C GLY A 260 18.37 15.60 -0.92
N LEU A 261 18.69 14.87 0.15
CA LEU A 261 17.74 13.98 0.82
C LEU A 261 16.66 14.79 1.53
N ARG A 262 15.40 14.44 1.31
CA ARG A 262 14.21 15.00 1.97
C ARG A 262 13.99 14.23 3.28
N LYS A 263 14.53 14.76 4.38
CA LYS A 263 14.61 14.05 5.67
C LYS A 263 13.31 14.12 6.45
N TYR A 264 12.27 13.50 5.94
CA TYR A 264 11.01 13.24 6.63
C TYR A 264 10.95 11.77 7.02
N ARG A 265 10.86 11.47 8.32
CA ARG A 265 10.73 10.08 8.80
C ARG A 265 9.27 9.67 8.78
N THR A 266 8.82 9.18 7.62
CA THR A 266 7.46 8.69 7.44
C THR A 266 7.42 7.18 7.21
N GLU A 267 6.25 6.60 7.27
CA GLU A 267 6.04 5.15 7.12
C GLU A 267 6.38 4.64 5.70
N HIS A 268 6.71 5.55 4.76
CA HIS A 268 7.12 5.18 3.40
C HIS A 268 8.28 4.17 3.37
N ILE A 269 9.14 4.15 4.40
CA ILE A 269 10.19 3.15 4.53
C ILE A 269 9.63 1.72 4.59
N THR A 270 8.42 1.53 5.10
CA THR A 270 7.77 0.21 5.13
C THR A 270 7.52 -0.37 3.74
N ARG A 271 7.56 0.47 2.69
CA ARG A 271 7.45 0.01 1.29
C ARG A 271 8.66 -0.80 0.86
N LEU A 272 9.85 -0.52 1.43
CA LEU A 272 11.03 -1.38 1.26
C LEU A 272 10.75 -2.78 1.84
N PHE A 273 10.18 -2.84 3.05
CA PHE A 273 9.85 -4.10 3.73
C PHE A 273 8.76 -4.87 2.96
N LEU A 274 7.71 -4.16 2.55
CA LEU A 274 6.59 -4.73 1.79
C LEU A 274 7.04 -5.35 0.46
N ASN A 275 8.05 -4.75 -0.17
CA ASN A 275 8.63 -5.20 -1.43
C ASN A 275 9.89 -6.08 -1.23
N GLN A 276 10.20 -6.46 0.02
CA GLN A 276 11.25 -7.40 0.39
C GLN A 276 12.66 -6.97 -0.10
N LEU A 277 12.95 -5.65 -0.07
CA LEU A 277 14.24 -5.13 -0.55
C LEU A 277 15.37 -5.32 0.45
N PRO A 278 15.22 -5.00 1.75
CA PRO A 278 16.29 -5.20 2.72
C PRO A 278 16.56 -6.69 2.94
N GLU A 279 17.83 -7.03 3.08
CA GLU A 279 18.21 -8.32 3.66
C GLU A 279 17.83 -8.34 5.16
N GLN A 280 17.73 -9.53 5.75
CA GLN A 280 17.27 -9.69 7.14
C GLN A 280 18.04 -8.80 8.12
N GLU A 281 19.38 -8.73 8.01
CA GLU A 281 20.22 -7.93 8.89
C GLU A 281 19.94 -6.43 8.78
N GLU A 282 19.72 -5.92 7.56
CA GLU A 282 19.36 -4.51 7.34
C GLU A 282 17.97 -4.21 7.88
N PHE A 283 17.01 -5.09 7.61
CA PHE A 283 15.66 -4.99 8.16
C PHE A 283 15.70 -4.95 9.69
N ASP A 284 16.39 -5.88 10.34
CA ASP A 284 16.45 -5.97 11.79
C ASP A 284 17.05 -4.72 12.44
N ARG A 285 18.10 -4.12 11.86
CA ARG A 285 18.68 -2.86 12.34
C ARG A 285 17.70 -1.69 12.24
N ILE A 286 17.05 -1.52 11.08
CA ILE A 286 16.08 -0.43 10.87
C ILE A 286 14.87 -0.66 11.78
N TYR A 287 14.37 -1.91 11.86
CA TYR A 287 13.21 -2.25 12.66
C TYR A 287 13.47 -1.96 14.15
N GLN A 288 14.60 -2.42 14.68
CA GLN A 288 14.97 -2.16 16.08
C GLN A 288 15.08 -0.66 16.38
N ARG A 289 15.70 0.11 15.48
CA ARG A 289 15.92 1.54 15.69
C ARG A 289 14.63 2.35 15.67
N TYR A 290 13.69 2.00 14.79
CA TYR A 290 12.52 2.82 14.50
C TYR A 290 11.19 2.18 14.89
N PHE A 291 11.01 0.88 14.69
CA PHE A 291 9.72 0.22 14.84
C PHE A 291 9.57 -0.49 16.22
N GLU A 292 10.66 -0.71 16.94
CA GLU A 292 10.65 -1.11 18.35
C GLU A 292 10.81 0.10 19.31
N ASN A 293 10.82 1.32 18.79
CA ASN A 293 11.08 2.55 19.53
C ASN A 293 9.79 3.36 19.73
N PRO A 294 9.31 3.54 21.00
CA PRO A 294 8.10 4.31 21.30
C PRO A 294 8.20 5.81 20.94
N SER A 295 9.42 6.34 20.80
CA SER A 295 9.65 7.72 20.36
C SER A 295 9.61 7.85 18.83
N GLU A 296 9.47 6.77 18.09
CA GLU A 296 9.44 6.73 16.64
C GLU A 296 8.10 6.16 16.17
N PHE A 297 8.05 4.91 15.66
CA PHE A 297 6.82 4.33 15.11
C PHE A 297 6.08 3.39 16.05
N LEU A 298 6.64 3.00 17.22
CA LEU A 298 5.97 2.10 18.16
C LEU A 298 5.04 2.88 19.11
N THR A 299 4.01 3.49 18.60
CA THR A 299 2.94 4.10 19.40
C THR A 299 2.03 3.03 20.03
N PRO A 300 1.14 3.39 20.98
CA PRO A 300 0.11 2.49 21.49
C PRO A 300 -0.70 1.80 20.39
N PHE A 301 -1.04 2.49 19.31
CA PHE A 301 -1.65 1.95 18.09
C PHE A 301 -0.71 2.20 16.91
N PRO A 302 0.20 1.27 16.61
CA PRO A 302 1.20 1.47 15.56
C PRO A 302 0.62 1.16 14.18
N PHE A 303 1.19 1.62 13.11
CA PHE A 303 2.33 2.54 13.03
C PHE A 303 1.78 3.88 12.57
N PRO A 304 2.16 5.02 13.25
CA PRO A 304 1.77 6.33 12.75
C PRO A 304 2.40 6.58 11.38
N SER A 305 1.74 7.39 10.55
CA SER A 305 2.21 7.69 9.20
C SER A 305 3.55 8.45 9.20
N MET A 306 3.82 9.19 10.27
CA MET A 306 5.09 9.88 10.51
C MET A 306 5.64 9.51 11.89
N SER A 307 6.96 9.43 12.01
CA SER A 307 7.62 9.21 13.30
C SER A 307 7.24 10.31 14.30
N VAL A 308 6.92 9.91 15.52
CA VAL A 308 6.53 10.84 16.60
C VAL A 308 7.65 11.84 16.93
N SER A 309 8.91 11.48 16.72
CA SER A 309 10.07 12.35 16.95
C SER A 309 10.38 13.28 15.79
N ASP A 310 9.73 13.10 14.63
CA ASP A 310 9.89 14.01 13.50
C ASP A 310 9.29 15.38 13.83
N PRO A 311 10.02 16.49 13.57
CA PRO A 311 9.52 17.83 13.87
C PRO A 311 8.25 18.22 13.11
N HIS A 312 7.93 17.52 12.01
CA HIS A 312 6.72 17.74 11.20
C HIS A 312 5.52 16.90 11.66
N PHE A 313 5.69 16.04 12.68
CA PHE A 313 4.59 15.23 13.21
C PHE A 313 3.46 16.12 13.74
N ASP A 314 2.26 15.99 13.18
CA ASP A 314 1.10 16.76 13.61
C ASP A 314 0.44 16.12 14.84
N LYS A 315 0.76 16.66 16.02
CA LYS A 315 0.24 16.20 17.32
C LYS A 315 -1.28 16.35 17.48
N THR A 316 -1.93 17.12 16.61
CA THR A 316 -3.40 17.28 16.65
C THR A 316 -4.13 16.11 16.02
N CYS A 317 -3.43 15.27 15.26
CA CYS A 317 -3.96 14.08 14.57
C CYS A 317 -5.25 14.43 13.79
N PRO A 318 -5.19 15.37 12.84
CA PRO A 318 -6.38 15.81 12.13
C PRO A 318 -6.90 14.69 11.20
N LYS A 319 -8.15 14.82 10.79
CA LYS A 319 -8.79 13.88 9.86
C LYS A 319 -8.01 13.80 8.54
N ASN A 320 -7.87 12.59 8.02
CA ASN A 320 -7.18 12.25 6.76
C ASN A 320 -5.72 12.74 6.76
N SER A 321 -4.96 12.43 7.82
CA SER A 321 -3.58 12.88 7.96
C SER A 321 -2.57 11.75 7.76
N TRP A 322 -1.74 11.88 6.74
CA TRP A 322 -0.54 11.08 6.55
C TRP A 322 0.71 11.71 7.20
N GLY A 323 0.51 12.79 7.96
CA GLY A 323 1.53 13.40 8.83
C GLY A 323 1.44 12.96 10.29
N SER A 324 0.53 12.03 10.65
CA SER A 324 0.37 11.60 12.06
C SER A 324 -0.38 10.29 12.26
N ASN A 325 -1.54 10.10 11.65
CA ASN A 325 -2.49 9.05 12.03
C ASN A 325 -2.00 7.64 11.71
N THR A 326 -2.49 6.65 12.48
CA THR A 326 -2.32 5.23 12.15
C THR A 326 -3.33 4.83 11.08
N GLN A 327 -2.84 4.46 9.91
CA GLN A 327 -3.65 4.09 8.76
C GLN A 327 -3.91 2.57 8.73
N ALA A 328 -5.17 2.18 8.52
CA ALA A 328 -5.54 0.77 8.40
C ALA A 328 -4.84 0.10 7.21
N LEU A 329 -4.66 0.84 6.11
CA LEU A 329 -3.99 0.34 4.92
C LEU A 329 -2.51 0.01 5.19
N THR A 330 -1.79 0.88 5.92
CA THR A 330 -0.42 0.63 6.36
C THR A 330 -0.36 -0.59 7.29
N SER A 331 -1.30 -0.69 8.23
CA SER A 331 -1.39 -1.84 9.15
C SER A 331 -1.70 -3.14 8.42
N LEU A 332 -2.58 -3.13 7.42
CA LEU A 332 -2.87 -4.31 6.60
C LEU A 332 -1.64 -4.76 5.80
N ARG A 333 -0.91 -3.82 5.21
CA ARG A 333 0.36 -4.09 4.51
C ARG A 333 1.42 -4.65 5.46
N ALA A 334 1.42 -4.19 6.71
CA ALA A 334 2.35 -4.67 7.72
C ALA A 334 2.20 -6.16 8.02
N LEU A 335 1.02 -6.74 7.86
CA LEU A 335 0.82 -8.18 8.03
C LEU A 335 1.70 -9.00 7.08
N LEU A 336 1.92 -8.51 5.86
CA LEU A 336 2.70 -9.20 4.83
C LEU A 336 4.20 -9.14 5.12
N TRP A 337 4.73 -7.95 5.45
CA TRP A 337 6.16 -7.83 5.68
C TRP A 337 6.59 -8.31 7.08
N LEU A 338 5.74 -8.20 8.11
CA LEU A 338 6.03 -8.80 9.41
C LEU A 338 6.13 -10.33 9.32
N GLU A 339 5.25 -10.96 8.54
CA GLU A 339 5.32 -12.41 8.27
C GLU A 339 6.60 -12.77 7.50
N HIS A 340 6.93 -12.02 6.44
CA HIS A 340 8.12 -12.27 5.62
C HIS A 340 9.42 -12.23 6.44
N TYR A 341 9.56 -11.25 7.34
CA TYR A 341 10.75 -11.09 8.19
C TYR A 341 10.67 -11.86 9.52
N GLY A 342 9.73 -12.80 9.66
CA GLY A 342 9.60 -13.67 10.83
C GLY A 342 9.11 -12.99 12.11
N ARG A 343 8.52 -11.78 12.01
CA ARG A 343 7.99 -10.99 13.14
C ARG A 343 6.53 -11.36 13.47
N ASN A 344 6.28 -12.65 13.70
CA ASN A 344 4.92 -13.16 13.92
C ASN A 344 4.29 -12.72 15.23
N GLU A 345 5.09 -12.48 16.28
CA GLU A 345 4.59 -11.96 17.55
C GLU A 345 4.12 -10.51 17.41
N GLU A 346 4.89 -9.69 16.71
CA GLU A 346 4.58 -8.29 16.43
C GLU A 346 3.38 -8.17 15.48
N ARG A 347 3.27 -9.07 14.49
CA ARG A 347 2.09 -9.20 13.62
C ARG A 347 0.83 -9.49 14.45
N THR A 348 0.91 -10.41 15.40
CA THR A 348 -0.19 -10.72 16.31
C THR A 348 -0.51 -9.52 17.21
N ALA A 349 0.50 -8.88 17.78
CA ALA A 349 0.32 -7.71 18.64
C ALA A 349 -0.34 -6.55 17.88
N LEU A 350 0.04 -6.32 16.61
CA LEU A 350 -0.59 -5.31 15.75
C LEU A 350 -2.09 -5.60 15.57
N LEU A 351 -2.45 -6.82 15.17
CA LEU A 351 -3.85 -7.22 14.99
C LEU A 351 -4.65 -7.08 16.29
N PHE A 352 -4.08 -7.47 17.43
CA PHE A 352 -4.78 -7.40 18.71
C PHE A 352 -4.96 -5.96 19.21
N ARG A 353 -4.08 -5.04 18.86
CA ARG A 353 -4.30 -3.60 19.12
C ARG A 353 -5.45 -3.04 18.30
N TRP A 354 -5.59 -3.43 17.03
CA TRP A 354 -6.76 -3.10 16.23
C TRP A 354 -8.05 -3.70 16.82
N LEU A 355 -8.04 -4.97 17.26
CA LEU A 355 -9.19 -5.56 17.95
C LEU A 355 -9.53 -4.83 19.25
N ARG A 356 -8.52 -4.35 20.00
CA ARG A 356 -8.73 -3.54 21.20
C ARG A 356 -9.44 -2.22 20.86
N ALA A 357 -9.00 -1.51 19.83
CA ALA A 357 -9.68 -0.30 19.36
C ALA A 357 -11.17 -0.56 19.05
N PHE A 358 -11.51 -1.71 18.45
CA PHE A 358 -12.90 -2.07 18.16
C PHE A 358 -13.72 -2.47 19.40
N LEU A 359 -13.09 -2.83 20.49
CA LEU A 359 -13.76 -3.05 21.78
C LEU A 359 -13.98 -1.75 22.55
N ASP A 360 -12.96 -0.90 22.56
CA ASP A 360 -12.95 0.34 23.35
C ASP A 360 -13.83 1.42 22.72
N TYR A 361 -13.96 1.37 21.39
CA TYR A 361 -14.76 2.31 20.64
C TYR A 361 -15.79 1.55 19.77
N ASP A 362 -17.08 1.88 19.90
CA ASP A 362 -18.10 1.36 18.99
C ASP A 362 -17.88 2.00 17.61
N THR A 363 -17.03 1.38 16.82
CA THR A 363 -16.50 1.99 15.61
C THR A 363 -17.23 1.53 14.36
N THR A 364 -17.31 2.43 13.39
CA THR A 364 -17.82 2.21 12.05
C THR A 364 -16.76 1.63 11.10
N TYR A 365 -15.65 1.12 11.63
CA TYR A 365 -14.50 0.60 10.87
C TYR A 365 -13.89 1.65 9.96
N PRO A 366 -13.27 2.71 10.56
CA PRO A 366 -12.75 3.86 9.84
C PRO A 366 -11.43 3.55 9.16
N GLN A 367 -10.99 4.46 8.29
CA GLN A 367 -9.70 4.40 7.64
C GLN A 367 -8.53 4.51 8.63
N GLU A 368 -8.68 5.32 9.69
CA GLU A 368 -7.57 5.74 10.53
C GLU A 368 -7.94 5.81 12.03
N LEU A 369 -6.92 5.60 12.86
CA LEU A 369 -6.99 5.72 14.30
C LEU A 369 -5.99 6.77 14.81
N ASN A 370 -6.31 7.37 15.94
CA ASN A 370 -5.34 8.14 16.70
C ASN A 370 -4.24 7.18 17.23
N PRO A 371 -2.95 7.44 16.95
CA PRO A 371 -1.87 6.53 17.30
C PRO A 371 -1.65 6.39 18.82
N PHE A 372 -2.17 7.32 19.64
CA PHE A 372 -1.93 7.35 21.08
C PHE A 372 -3.03 6.68 21.90
N ASP A 373 -4.28 6.78 21.50
CA ASP A 373 -5.41 6.25 22.26
C ASP A 373 -6.30 5.28 21.47
N GLY A 374 -6.09 5.15 20.13
CA GLY A 374 -6.84 4.25 19.28
C GLY A 374 -8.24 4.74 18.93
N SER A 375 -8.59 5.97 19.28
CA SER A 375 -9.88 6.54 18.91
C SER A 375 -10.00 6.67 17.39
N PRO A 376 -11.19 6.37 16.81
CA PRO A 376 -11.40 6.50 15.38
C PRO A 376 -11.36 7.97 14.95
N ILE A 377 -10.61 8.26 13.91
CA ILE A 377 -10.56 9.58 13.30
C ILE A 377 -11.40 9.54 12.04
N GLY A 378 -12.60 9.99 12.15
CA GLY A 378 -13.76 10.09 11.28
C GLY A 378 -13.62 10.11 9.76
N THR A 379 -12.77 9.26 9.14
CA THR A 379 -12.70 9.09 7.70
C THR A 379 -13.23 7.71 7.33
N GLY A 380 -14.31 7.69 6.57
CA GLY A 380 -14.88 6.47 6.00
C GLY A 380 -15.64 5.58 6.99
N HIS A 381 -16.52 4.76 6.43
CA HIS A 381 -17.23 3.70 7.12
C HIS A 381 -17.03 2.41 6.35
N ASN A 382 -16.99 1.28 7.06
CA ASN A 382 -16.79 -0.03 6.44
C ASN A 382 -15.58 -0.06 5.48
N TYR A 383 -14.49 0.57 5.90
CA TYR A 383 -13.27 0.65 5.11
C TYR A 383 -12.67 -0.76 4.95
N SER A 384 -12.46 -1.22 3.72
CA SER A 384 -12.08 -2.61 3.44
C SER A 384 -10.83 -3.08 4.18
N PRO A 385 -9.71 -2.30 4.26
CA PRO A 385 -8.56 -2.70 5.05
C PRO A 385 -8.89 -2.93 6.53
N THR A 386 -9.74 -2.09 7.12
CA THR A 386 -10.13 -2.18 8.53
C THR A 386 -11.00 -3.41 8.81
N LEU A 387 -11.94 -3.71 7.90
CA LEU A 387 -12.75 -4.94 7.99
C LEU A 387 -11.87 -6.19 7.86
N ILE A 388 -10.88 -6.17 6.97
CA ILE A 388 -9.93 -7.28 6.80
C ILE A 388 -9.05 -7.42 8.05
N LEU A 389 -8.53 -6.33 8.63
CA LEU A 389 -7.76 -6.37 9.88
C LEU A 389 -8.56 -7.01 11.02
N PHE A 390 -9.86 -6.71 11.13
CA PHE A 390 -10.73 -7.36 12.09
C PHE A 390 -10.80 -8.87 11.84
N LEU A 391 -11.08 -9.29 10.60
CA LEU A 391 -11.22 -10.71 10.25
C LEU A 391 -9.92 -11.49 10.47
N GLU A 392 -8.77 -10.93 10.11
CA GLU A 392 -7.46 -11.54 10.37
C GLU A 392 -7.16 -11.62 11.89
N GLY A 393 -7.53 -10.59 12.65
CA GLY A 393 -7.37 -10.58 14.10
C GLY A 393 -8.21 -11.65 14.80
N VAL A 394 -9.48 -11.83 14.41
CA VAL A 394 -10.34 -12.87 15.01
C VAL A 394 -9.98 -14.28 14.58
N LYS A 395 -9.33 -14.48 13.43
CA LYS A 395 -8.74 -15.80 13.08
C LYS A 395 -7.70 -16.20 14.10
N LEU A 396 -6.73 -15.34 14.37
CA LEU A 396 -5.69 -15.60 15.38
C LEU A 396 -6.25 -15.75 16.80
N LEU A 397 -7.34 -15.03 17.10
CA LEU A 397 -8.01 -15.12 18.41
C LEU A 397 -8.67 -16.49 18.63
N LYS A 398 -9.13 -17.17 17.57
CA LYS A 398 -9.71 -18.53 17.62
C LYS A 398 -8.65 -19.62 17.84
N GLU A 399 -7.42 -19.38 17.43
CA GLU A 399 -6.32 -20.34 17.52
C GLU A 399 -5.64 -20.34 18.90
N ARG A 400 -5.95 -19.34 19.75
CA ARG A 400 -5.40 -19.16 21.10
C ARG A 400 -6.45 -19.31 22.18
#